data_a7ae6a2d29696d122561ee12020f2e64
#
_entry.id   a7ae6a2d29696d122561ee12020f2e64
#
_cell.length_a   1.000
_cell.length_b   1.000
_cell.length_c   1.000
_cell.angle_alpha   90.00
_cell.angle_beta   90.00
_cell.angle_gamma   90.00
#
_symmetry.space_group_name_H-M   'P 1'
#
loop_
_entity.id
_entity.type
_entity.pdbx_description
1 polymer ?
#
loop_
_entity_poly.entity_id
_entity_poly.type
_entity_poly.pdbx_seq_one_letter_code
_entity_poly.pdbx_strand_id
1 'polypeptide(L)'
;MWNAIIADVGGVIEIRTYTLRAGAGAEFHRLVVEESLPMLERWGVEVVASGPSLDDEDSYVLIRAYPSLEELRRSQDAFYGSDEWRDGPRGAIVSRIEDSRSVVLPAVALSRP
;
A
#
# COMPACT_ATOMS: atom_id res chain seq x y z
N MET A 1 3.05 -6.50 13.28
CA MET A 1 2.93 -7.88 12.77
C MET A 1 1.57 -8.03 12.11
N TRP A 2 1.54 -8.59 10.94
CA TRP A 2 0.29 -8.71 10.20
C TRP A 2 -0.57 -9.86 10.74
N ASN A 3 -1.84 -9.86 10.36
CA ASN A 3 -2.85 -10.75 10.93
C ASN A 3 -2.75 -12.18 10.37
N ALA A 4 -2.41 -13.14 11.22
CA ALA A 4 -2.29 -14.54 10.83
C ALA A 4 -3.61 -15.15 10.34
N ILE A 5 -4.76 -14.62 10.77
CA ILE A 5 -6.07 -15.11 10.32
C ILE A 5 -6.23 -14.94 8.82
N ILE A 6 -5.72 -13.85 8.25
CA ILE A 6 -5.80 -13.62 6.80
C ILE A 6 -5.02 -14.71 6.06
N ALA A 7 -3.84 -15.08 6.55
CA ALA A 7 -3.04 -16.15 5.94
C ALA A 7 -3.79 -17.50 5.99
N ASP A 8 -4.49 -17.76 7.09
CA ASP A 8 -5.12 -19.06 7.32
C ASP A 8 -6.40 -19.27 6.51
N VAL A 9 -7.05 -18.20 6.04
CA VAL A 9 -8.36 -18.29 5.38
C VAL A 9 -8.31 -17.84 3.92
N GLY A 10 -7.18 -18.04 3.27
CA GLY A 10 -7.06 -17.74 1.85
C GLY A 10 -6.80 -16.27 1.55
N GLY A 11 -6.33 -15.52 2.52
CA GLY A 11 -5.97 -14.12 2.33
C GLY A 11 -4.84 -13.92 1.35
N VAL A 12 -4.70 -12.69 0.90
CA VAL A 12 -3.67 -12.30 -0.05
C VAL A 12 -2.89 -11.10 0.47
N ILE A 13 -1.65 -10.98 0.01
CA ILE A 13 -0.77 -9.86 0.34
C ILE A 13 -0.41 -9.17 -0.97
N GLU A 14 -0.61 -7.87 -1.01
CA GLU A 14 -0.13 -7.05 -2.12
C GLU A 14 1.14 -6.34 -1.70
N ILE A 15 2.20 -6.55 -2.48
CA ILE A 15 3.46 -5.83 -2.29
C ILE A 15 3.55 -4.82 -3.42
N ARG A 16 3.43 -3.54 -3.06
CA ARG A 16 3.52 -2.45 -4.02
C ARG A 16 4.81 -1.69 -3.80
N THR A 17 5.57 -1.53 -4.89
CA THR A 17 6.81 -0.76 -4.85
C THR A 17 6.65 0.48 -5.72
N TYR A 18 7.28 1.56 -5.28
CA TYR A 18 7.28 2.83 -6.00
C TYR A 18 8.71 3.26 -6.27
N THR A 19 8.95 3.70 -7.50
CA THR A 19 10.13 4.48 -7.82
C THR A 19 9.68 5.94 -7.82
N LEU A 20 10.29 6.74 -6.97
CA LEU A 20 9.90 8.14 -6.79
C LEU A 20 10.78 9.04 -7.63
N ARG A 21 10.29 10.24 -7.90
CA ARG A 21 11.13 11.28 -8.51
C ARG A 21 12.28 11.59 -7.59
N ALA A 22 13.43 11.90 -8.17
CA ALA A 22 14.65 12.17 -7.42
C ALA A 22 14.39 13.25 -6.37
N GLY A 23 14.75 12.95 -5.12
CA GLY A 23 14.59 13.87 -4.00
C GLY A 23 13.19 13.93 -3.40
N ALA A 24 12.23 13.15 -3.91
CA ALA A 24 10.86 13.19 -3.42
C ALA A 24 10.60 12.29 -2.20
N GLY A 25 11.57 11.47 -1.81
CA GLY A 25 11.35 10.41 -0.82
C GLY A 25 10.84 10.89 0.53
N ALA A 26 11.45 11.93 1.09
CA ALA A 26 11.08 12.42 2.42
C ALA A 26 9.65 12.98 2.45
N GLU A 27 9.30 13.79 1.46
CA GLU A 27 7.96 14.36 1.39
C GLU A 27 6.91 13.30 1.06
N PHE A 28 7.25 12.34 0.19
CA PHE A 28 6.36 11.22 -0.10
C PHE A 28 6.08 10.42 1.18
N HIS A 29 7.11 10.14 1.96
CA HIS A 29 6.94 9.40 3.21
C HIS A 29 6.05 10.17 4.19
N ARG A 30 6.24 11.49 4.30
CA ARG A 30 5.38 12.32 5.14
C ARG A 30 3.92 12.23 4.70
N LEU A 31 3.67 12.33 3.40
CA LEU A 31 2.30 12.23 2.86
C LEU A 31 1.69 10.85 3.13
N VAL A 32 2.47 9.79 3.00
CA VAL A 32 1.97 8.46 3.31
C VAL A 32 1.60 8.35 4.78
N VAL A 33 2.48 8.76 5.68
CA VAL A 33 2.25 8.63 7.12
C VAL A 33 1.11 9.53 7.59
N GLU A 34 1.03 10.76 7.11
CA GLU A 34 0.05 11.73 7.59
C GLU A 34 -1.30 11.66 6.88
N GLU A 35 -1.33 11.23 5.62
CA GLU A 35 -2.55 11.24 4.81
C GLU A 35 -3.02 9.84 4.41
N SER A 36 -2.15 9.06 3.77
CA SER A 36 -2.56 7.76 3.20
C SER A 36 -2.86 6.71 4.25
N LEU A 37 -1.98 6.53 5.23
CA LEU A 37 -2.16 5.47 6.22
C LEU A 37 -3.41 5.69 7.07
N PRO A 38 -3.69 6.91 7.58
CA PRO A 38 -4.93 7.13 8.31
C PRO A 38 -6.16 6.88 7.44
N MET A 39 -6.10 7.27 6.17
CA MET A 39 -7.22 7.06 5.24
C MET A 39 -7.46 5.58 4.98
N LEU A 40 -6.39 4.81 4.70
CA LEU A 40 -6.50 3.37 4.49
C LEU A 40 -7.09 2.68 5.72
N GLU A 41 -6.68 3.10 6.92
CA GLU A 41 -7.22 2.55 8.16
C GLU A 41 -8.72 2.81 8.26
N ARG A 42 -9.18 4.03 7.97
CA ARG A 42 -10.61 4.36 8.00
C ARG A 42 -11.40 3.55 6.97
N TRP A 43 -10.77 3.17 5.88
CA TRP A 43 -11.39 2.34 4.84
C TRP A 43 -11.29 0.84 5.14
N GLY A 44 -10.76 0.48 6.30
CA GLY A 44 -10.69 -0.91 6.73
C GLY A 44 -9.61 -1.73 6.02
N VAL A 45 -8.60 -1.08 5.45
CA VAL A 45 -7.51 -1.76 4.77
C VAL A 45 -6.39 -2.05 5.77
N GLU A 46 -5.97 -3.31 5.84
CA GLU A 46 -4.85 -3.68 6.70
C GLU A 46 -3.53 -3.39 5.99
N VAL A 47 -2.75 -2.48 6.57
CA VAL A 47 -1.39 -2.20 6.10
C VAL A 47 -0.42 -3.02 6.93
N VAL A 48 0.31 -3.91 6.25
CA VAL A 48 1.28 -4.80 6.90
C VAL A 48 2.58 -4.05 7.16
N ALA A 49 3.04 -3.28 6.19
CA ALA A 49 4.28 -2.52 6.28
C ALA A 49 4.29 -1.41 5.24
N SER A 50 5.02 -0.35 5.53
CA SER A 50 5.26 0.72 4.57
C SER A 50 6.53 1.46 4.97
N GLY A 51 7.22 2.02 4.01
CA GLY A 51 8.38 2.84 4.29
C GLY A 51 9.34 2.93 3.13
N PRO A 52 10.33 3.82 3.27
CA PRO A 52 11.39 3.95 2.27
C PRO A 52 12.36 2.79 2.36
N SER A 53 13.02 2.51 1.24
CA SER A 53 14.11 1.54 1.21
C SER A 53 15.29 2.06 2.02
N LEU A 54 16.02 1.16 2.67
CA LEU A 54 17.19 1.54 3.46
C LEU A 54 18.38 1.91 2.58
N ASP A 55 18.42 1.42 1.34
CA ASP A 55 19.55 1.61 0.43
C ASP A 55 19.23 2.52 -0.76
N ASP A 56 18.00 3.06 -0.84
CA ASP A 56 17.60 3.94 -1.92
C ASP A 56 16.47 4.85 -1.45
N GLU A 57 16.79 6.10 -1.19
CA GLU A 57 15.83 7.07 -0.64
C GLU A 57 14.66 7.38 -1.58
N ASP A 58 14.77 7.04 -2.86
CA ASP A 58 13.72 7.26 -3.84
C ASP A 58 12.94 5.98 -4.16
N SER A 59 13.14 4.91 -3.39
CA SER A 59 12.34 3.70 -3.48
C SER A 59 11.49 3.54 -2.23
N TYR A 60 10.23 3.13 -2.43
CA TYR A 60 9.26 3.05 -1.34
C TYR A 60 8.44 1.77 -1.48
N VAL A 61 7.97 1.23 -0.37
CA VAL A 61 7.14 0.03 -0.37
C VAL A 61 5.87 0.26 0.44
N LEU A 62 4.77 -0.32 -0.04
CA LEU A 62 3.50 -0.40 0.69
C LEU A 62 3.01 -1.84 0.58
N ILE A 63 2.85 -2.50 1.71
CA ILE A 63 2.38 -3.88 1.77
C ILE A 63 1.04 -3.90 2.46
N ARG A 64 0.02 -4.44 1.78
CA ARG A 64 -1.35 -4.50 2.28
C ARG A 64 -1.88 -5.92 2.24
N ALA A 65 -2.76 -6.24 3.18
CA ALA A 65 -3.38 -7.56 3.28
C ALA A 65 -4.89 -7.46 3.06
N TYR A 66 -5.43 -8.44 2.36
CA TYR A 66 -6.87 -8.52 2.07
C TYR A 66 -7.36 -9.95 2.29
N PRO A 67 -8.65 -10.14 2.62
CA PRO A 67 -9.18 -11.49 2.83
C PRO A 67 -9.18 -12.36 1.57
N SER A 68 -9.21 -11.75 0.39
CA SER A 68 -9.20 -12.48 -0.89
C SER A 68 -8.78 -11.54 -2.01
N LEU A 69 -8.46 -12.11 -3.16
CA LEU A 69 -8.16 -11.33 -4.36
C LEU A 69 -9.37 -10.50 -4.81
N GLU A 70 -10.57 -11.07 -4.68
CA GLU A 70 -11.81 -10.35 -5.01
C GLU A 70 -11.98 -9.13 -4.10
N GLU A 71 -11.75 -9.29 -2.79
CA GLU A 71 -11.83 -8.19 -1.85
C GLU A 71 -10.77 -7.12 -2.12
N LEU A 72 -9.56 -7.54 -2.49
CA LEU A 72 -8.52 -6.61 -2.88
C LEU A 72 -8.99 -5.71 -4.02
N ARG A 73 -9.53 -6.33 -5.08
CA ARG A 73 -9.98 -5.58 -6.26
C ARG A 73 -11.11 -4.63 -5.92
N ARG A 74 -12.10 -5.13 -5.18
CA ARG A 74 -13.26 -4.33 -4.79
C ARG A 74 -12.85 -3.16 -3.90
N SER A 75 -12.02 -3.43 -2.90
CA SER A 75 -11.55 -2.42 -1.96
C SER A 75 -10.74 -1.34 -2.66
N GLN A 76 -9.85 -1.72 -3.56
CA GLN A 76 -9.02 -0.75 -4.26
C GLN A 76 -9.82 0.07 -5.26
N ASP A 77 -10.75 -0.55 -5.97
CA ASP A 77 -11.63 0.19 -6.88
C ASP A 77 -12.43 1.25 -6.11
N ALA A 78 -12.98 0.87 -4.97
CA ALA A 78 -13.76 1.79 -4.15
C ALA A 78 -12.89 2.91 -3.58
N PHE A 79 -11.73 2.57 -3.03
CA PHE A 79 -10.84 3.54 -2.40
C PHE A 79 -10.30 4.55 -3.42
N TYR A 80 -9.69 4.06 -4.50
CA TYR A 80 -9.07 4.91 -5.50
C TYR A 80 -10.08 5.66 -6.37
N GLY A 81 -11.32 5.17 -6.42
CA GLY A 81 -12.41 5.87 -7.08
C GLY A 81 -13.14 6.86 -6.20
N SER A 82 -12.82 6.92 -4.91
CA SER A 82 -13.53 7.78 -3.95
C SER A 82 -13.16 9.25 -4.13
N ASP A 83 -14.13 10.11 -3.80
CA ASP A 83 -13.87 11.56 -3.78
C ASP A 83 -12.84 11.91 -2.72
N GLU A 84 -12.85 11.21 -1.59
CA GLU A 84 -11.91 11.46 -0.50
C GLU A 84 -10.45 11.31 -0.98
N TRP A 85 -10.17 10.27 -1.75
CA TRP A 85 -8.85 10.07 -2.33
C TRP A 85 -8.57 11.06 -3.46
N ARG A 86 -9.50 11.16 -4.41
CA ARG A 86 -9.31 11.93 -5.64
C ARG A 86 -9.18 13.43 -5.37
N ASP A 87 -9.98 13.95 -4.44
CA ASP A 87 -9.94 15.36 -4.07
C ASP A 87 -8.98 15.65 -2.93
N GLY A 88 -8.49 14.61 -2.26
CA GLY A 88 -7.56 14.71 -1.13
C GLY A 88 -6.10 14.54 -1.57
N PRO A 89 -5.39 13.53 -1.04
CA PRO A 89 -3.94 13.45 -1.21
C PRO A 89 -3.46 12.94 -2.56
N ARG A 90 -4.37 12.49 -3.45
CA ARG A 90 -3.98 11.85 -4.72
C ARG A 90 -2.98 12.68 -5.52
N GLY A 91 -3.29 13.94 -5.73
CA GLY A 91 -2.44 14.80 -6.58
C GLY A 91 -1.02 14.93 -6.04
N ALA A 92 -0.92 15.19 -4.74
CA ALA A 92 0.38 15.34 -4.09
C ALA A 92 1.18 14.04 -4.10
N ILE A 93 0.51 12.91 -3.88
CA ILE A 93 1.17 11.61 -3.83
C ILE A 93 1.59 11.17 -5.24
N VAL A 94 0.64 11.15 -6.18
CA VAL A 94 0.88 10.62 -7.52
C VAL A 94 1.91 11.44 -8.27
N SER A 95 1.95 12.76 -8.06
CA SER A 95 2.92 13.62 -8.74
C SER A 95 4.36 13.29 -8.38
N ARG A 96 4.60 12.59 -7.28
CA ARG A 96 5.94 12.23 -6.82
C ARG A 96 6.36 10.83 -7.26
N ILE A 97 5.45 10.09 -7.90
CA ILE A 97 5.72 8.72 -8.36
C ILE A 97 6.15 8.75 -9.82
N GLU A 98 7.27 8.12 -10.10
CA GLU A 98 7.76 7.94 -11.46
C GLU A 98 7.29 6.61 -12.04
N ASP A 99 7.28 5.55 -11.21
CA ASP A 99 6.86 4.22 -11.61
C ASP A 99 6.32 3.49 -10.40
N SER A 100 5.36 2.58 -10.62
CA SER A 100 4.88 1.71 -9.55
C SER A 100 4.62 0.32 -10.08
N ARG A 101 4.86 -0.68 -9.23
CA ARG A 101 4.62 -2.07 -9.55
C ARG A 101 3.96 -2.76 -8.36
N SER A 102 3.14 -3.74 -8.64
CA SER A 102 2.58 -4.55 -7.56
C SER A 102 2.62 -6.03 -7.91
N VAL A 103 2.79 -6.83 -6.86
CA VAL A 103 2.73 -8.29 -6.94
C VAL A 103 1.77 -8.74 -5.86
N VAL A 104 0.87 -9.64 -6.20
CA VAL A 104 -0.09 -10.20 -5.24
C VAL A 104 0.26 -11.65 -5.01
N LEU A 105 0.44 -12.00 -3.74
CA LEU A 105 0.79 -13.35 -3.31
C LEU A 105 -0.29 -13.88 -2.39
N PRO A 106 -0.50 -15.22 -2.37
CA PRO A 106 -1.30 -15.78 -1.28
C PRO A 106 -0.57 -15.49 0.04
N ALA A 107 -1.32 -15.08 1.07
CA ALA A 107 -0.70 -14.70 2.34
C ALA A 107 0.11 -15.84 2.95
N VAL A 108 -0.28 -17.08 2.68
CA VAL A 108 0.45 -18.26 3.16
C VAL A 108 1.89 -18.30 2.61
N ALA A 109 2.18 -17.64 1.49
CA ALA A 109 3.52 -17.59 0.93
C ALA A 109 4.52 -16.88 1.86
N LEU A 110 4.02 -16.07 2.79
CA LEU A 110 4.86 -15.39 3.80
C LEU A 110 5.03 -16.24 5.06
N SER A 111 4.32 -17.36 5.16
CA SER A 111 4.45 -18.26 6.31
C SER A 111 5.72 -19.07 6.19
N ARG A 112 6.31 -19.37 7.32
CA ARG A 112 7.50 -20.23 7.32
C ARG A 112 7.08 -21.68 7.08
N PRO A 113 7.82 -22.43 6.27
CA PRO A 113 7.54 -23.83 6.03
C PRO A 113 7.72 -24.66 7.29
#